data_86ff27887fe53606a1f136db8f5ee721
#
_entry.id   86ff27887fe53606a1f136db8f5ee721
#
_cell.length_a   1.000
_cell.length_b   1.000
_cell.length_c   1.000
_cell.angle_alpha   90.00
_cell.angle_beta   90.00
_cell.angle_gamma   90.00
#
_symmetry.space_group_name_H-M   'P 1'
#
loop_
_entity.id
_entity.type
_entity.pdbx_description
1 polymer ?
#
loop_
_entity_poly.entity_id
_entity_poly.type
_entity_poly.pdbx_seq_one_letter_code
_entity_poly.pdbx_strand_id
1 'polypeptide(L)'
;MYKRQIERLSERFNIREIAFDRWGAVQMVQNLENMGFTVVPFGQGFKDMSPPTKELMKLTLEQKLAHGGHPVLRWNMDNIFIRTDPAGNIKADKEKSTEKIDGAIATIMALDRAIRCGNDNGASVYDDRGILFI
;
A
#
# COMPACT_ATOMS: atom_id res chain seq x y z
N MET A 1 -1.40 -3.10 -21.20
CA MET A 1 -0.79 -4.19 -20.40
C MET A 1 -1.34 -4.24 -18.98
N TYR A 2 -1.29 -3.16 -18.20
CA TYR A 2 -1.80 -3.13 -16.82
C TYR A 2 -3.29 -3.49 -16.68
N LYS A 3 -4.15 -3.10 -17.64
CA LYS A 3 -5.58 -3.42 -17.63
C LYS A 3 -5.82 -4.93 -17.51
N ARG A 4 -5.19 -5.73 -18.37
CA ARG A 4 -5.30 -7.20 -18.32
C ARG A 4 -4.80 -7.80 -17.03
N GLN A 5 -3.75 -7.22 -16.45
CA GLN A 5 -3.21 -7.70 -15.17
C GLN A 5 -4.20 -7.45 -14.04
N ILE A 6 -4.80 -6.26 -14.00
CA ILE A 6 -5.80 -5.92 -12.99
C ILE A 6 -7.08 -6.75 -13.18
N GLU A 7 -7.55 -6.96 -14.41
CA GLU A 7 -8.67 -7.86 -14.70
C GLU A 7 -8.43 -9.27 -14.14
N ARG A 8 -7.27 -9.87 -14.45
CA ARG A 8 -6.92 -11.20 -13.93
C ARG A 8 -6.84 -11.24 -12.41
N LEU A 9 -6.35 -10.18 -11.78
CA LEU A 9 -6.32 -10.08 -10.33
C LEU A 9 -7.73 -9.99 -9.75
N SER A 10 -8.65 -9.28 -10.41
CA SER A 10 -10.04 -9.16 -9.96
C SER A 10 -10.83 -10.47 -10.08
N GLU A 11 -10.41 -11.39 -10.96
CA GLU A 11 -10.98 -12.75 -11.03
C GLU A 11 -10.57 -13.62 -9.83
N ARG A 12 -9.42 -13.31 -9.22
CA ARG A 12 -8.86 -14.08 -8.10
C ARG A 12 -9.12 -13.45 -6.74
N PHE A 13 -9.19 -12.13 -6.70
CA PHE A 13 -9.31 -11.35 -5.48
C PHE A 13 -10.47 -10.37 -5.58
N ASN A 14 -11.16 -10.16 -4.49
CA ASN A 14 -12.16 -9.10 -4.39
C ASN A 14 -11.45 -7.76 -4.17
N ILE A 15 -11.10 -7.08 -5.26
CA ILE A 15 -10.44 -5.77 -5.22
C ILE A 15 -11.45 -4.73 -4.76
N ARG A 16 -11.25 -4.19 -3.56
CA ARG A 16 -12.14 -3.19 -2.95
C ARG A 16 -11.81 -1.78 -3.44
N GLU A 17 -10.54 -1.43 -3.46
CA GLU A 17 -10.04 -0.14 -3.90
C GLU A 17 -8.67 -0.28 -4.56
N ILE A 18 -8.34 0.67 -5.42
CA ILE A 18 -7.00 0.81 -5.99
C ILE A 18 -6.48 2.20 -5.62
N ALA A 19 -5.46 2.26 -4.78
CA ALA A 19 -4.79 3.50 -4.46
C ALA A 19 -3.75 3.85 -5.55
N PHE A 20 -3.67 5.12 -5.90
CA PHE A 20 -2.72 5.59 -6.92
C PHE A 20 -2.07 6.91 -6.49
N ASP A 21 -0.84 7.13 -6.95
CA ASP A 21 -0.20 8.44 -6.80
C ASP A 21 -0.95 9.46 -7.67
N ARG A 22 -1.52 10.47 -7.02
CA ARG A 22 -2.40 11.47 -7.65
C ARG A 22 -1.75 12.29 -8.78
N TRP A 23 -0.43 12.24 -8.91
CA TRP A 23 0.27 12.99 -9.92
C TRP A 23 0.38 12.20 -11.24
N GLY A 24 -0.14 12.77 -12.34
CA GLY A 24 0.05 12.24 -13.68
C GLY A 24 -0.75 11.00 -14.07
N ALA A 25 -1.77 10.60 -13.29
CA ALA A 25 -2.48 9.34 -13.49
C ALA A 25 -3.89 9.48 -14.11
N VAL A 26 -4.26 10.62 -14.68
CA VAL A 26 -5.63 10.91 -15.14
C VAL A 26 -6.18 9.84 -16.07
N GLN A 27 -5.45 9.47 -17.10
CA GLN A 27 -5.89 8.47 -18.09
C GLN A 27 -6.03 7.08 -17.46
N MET A 28 -5.12 6.71 -16.58
CA MET A 28 -5.20 5.43 -15.88
C MET A 28 -6.43 5.36 -14.97
N VAL A 29 -6.70 6.43 -14.23
CA VAL A 29 -7.86 6.56 -13.36
C VAL A 29 -9.15 6.37 -14.14
N GLN A 30 -9.32 7.10 -15.24
CA GLN A 30 -10.50 6.98 -16.11
C GLN A 30 -10.68 5.55 -16.64
N ASN A 31 -9.60 4.92 -17.06
CA ASN A 31 -9.64 3.54 -17.55
C ASN A 31 -10.08 2.56 -16.47
N LEU A 32 -9.56 2.69 -15.25
CA LEU A 32 -9.90 1.80 -14.14
C LEU A 32 -11.33 2.03 -13.66
N GLU A 33 -11.79 3.27 -13.59
CA GLU A 33 -13.19 3.60 -13.25
C GLU A 33 -14.16 3.03 -14.29
N ASN A 34 -13.81 3.13 -15.58
CA ASN A 34 -14.62 2.55 -16.66
C ASN A 34 -14.69 1.02 -16.61
N MET A 35 -13.71 0.37 -15.98
CA MET A 35 -13.71 -1.07 -15.72
C MET A 35 -14.51 -1.45 -14.45
N GLY A 36 -15.07 -0.48 -13.74
CA GLY A 36 -15.85 -0.69 -12.53
C GLY A 36 -15.06 -0.70 -11.22
N PHE A 37 -13.80 -0.31 -11.23
CA PHE A 37 -12.98 -0.24 -10.03
C PHE A 37 -13.14 1.09 -9.29
N THR A 38 -13.09 1.05 -7.98
CA THR A 38 -12.98 2.23 -7.13
C THR A 38 -11.51 2.62 -7.01
N VAL A 39 -11.15 3.82 -7.45
CA VAL A 39 -9.78 4.34 -7.39
C VAL A 39 -9.69 5.49 -6.40
N VAL A 40 -8.63 5.51 -5.61
CA VAL A 40 -8.43 6.47 -4.52
C VAL A 40 -7.10 7.20 -4.70
N PRO A 41 -7.12 8.54 -4.82
CA PRO A 41 -5.88 9.31 -4.89
C PRO A 41 -5.15 9.26 -3.56
N PHE A 42 -3.84 9.10 -3.60
CA PHE A 42 -2.99 8.99 -2.42
C PHE A 42 -1.85 9.99 -2.49
N GLY A 43 -1.70 10.79 -1.41
CA GLY A 43 -0.60 11.74 -1.30
C GLY A 43 0.71 11.06 -0.90
N GLN A 44 1.84 11.53 -1.44
CA GLN A 44 3.17 11.00 -1.15
C GLN A 44 3.91 11.81 -0.07
N GLY A 45 3.25 12.78 0.55
CA GLY A 45 3.81 13.58 1.63
C GLY A 45 3.82 12.87 2.99
N PHE A 46 4.44 13.50 3.97
CA PHE A 46 4.52 12.96 5.34
C PHE A 46 3.14 12.72 5.96
N LYS A 47 2.18 13.61 5.72
CA LYS A 47 0.83 13.51 6.27
C LYS A 47 0.15 12.19 5.91
N ASP A 48 0.23 11.80 4.63
CA ASP A 48 -0.45 10.62 4.14
C ASP A 48 0.39 9.34 4.32
N MET A 49 1.70 9.45 4.19
CA MET A 49 2.61 8.30 4.22
C MET A 49 3.05 7.88 5.63
N SER A 50 3.10 8.82 6.59
CA SER A 50 3.65 8.52 7.92
C SER A 50 2.82 7.49 8.71
N PRO A 51 1.50 7.62 8.85
CA PRO A 51 0.72 6.64 9.61
C PRO A 51 0.86 5.21 9.08
N PRO A 52 0.67 4.93 7.78
CA PRO A 52 0.80 3.56 7.27
C PRO A 52 2.25 3.06 7.28
N THR A 53 3.25 3.92 7.14
CA THR A 53 4.66 3.51 7.26
C THR A 53 4.98 3.05 8.67
N LYS A 54 4.54 3.78 9.70
CA LYS A 54 4.68 3.39 11.10
C LYS A 54 3.95 2.07 11.40
N GLU A 55 2.74 1.93 10.88
CA GLU A 55 1.96 0.69 11.05
C GLU A 55 2.61 -0.50 10.38
N LEU A 56 3.16 -0.34 9.17
CA LEU A 56 3.91 -1.40 8.50
C LEU A 56 5.12 -1.85 9.33
N MET A 57 5.89 -0.91 9.88
CA MET A 57 7.01 -1.21 10.76
C MET A 57 6.57 -1.98 12.00
N LYS A 58 5.49 -1.52 12.65
CA LYS A 58 4.91 -2.19 13.82
C LYS A 58 4.48 -3.61 13.51
N LEU A 59 3.70 -3.80 12.46
CA LEU A 59 3.21 -5.13 12.03
C LEU A 59 4.35 -6.06 11.65
N THR A 60 5.40 -5.54 11.04
CA THR A 60 6.60 -6.31 10.69
C THR A 60 7.32 -6.80 11.95
N LEU A 61 7.53 -5.92 12.93
CA LEU A 61 8.19 -6.26 14.20
C LEU A 61 7.35 -7.24 15.04
N GLU A 62 6.03 -7.10 15.01
CA GLU A 62 5.10 -7.99 15.70
C GLU A 62 4.83 -9.31 14.94
N GLN A 63 5.43 -9.49 13.77
CA GLN A 63 5.24 -10.68 12.90
C GLN A 63 3.76 -10.90 12.52
N LYS A 64 3.04 -9.81 12.27
CA LYS A 64 1.61 -9.81 11.89
C LYS A 64 1.37 -9.60 10.40
N LEU A 65 2.39 -9.79 9.56
CA LEU A 65 2.30 -9.71 8.11
C LEU A 65 2.51 -11.09 7.49
N ALA A 66 1.63 -11.47 6.57
CA ALA A 66 1.80 -12.64 5.73
C ALA A 66 2.02 -12.19 4.27
N HIS A 67 3.26 -12.15 3.83
CA HIS A 67 3.67 -11.59 2.53
C HIS A 67 4.23 -12.64 1.55
N GLY A 68 4.27 -13.90 1.92
CA GLY A 68 4.75 -15.00 1.06
C GLY A 68 6.23 -14.96 0.69
N GLY A 69 7.01 -14.01 1.22
CA GLY A 69 8.46 -13.92 0.97
C GLY A 69 8.84 -13.56 -0.46
N HIS A 70 8.02 -12.82 -1.19
CA HIS A 70 8.31 -12.46 -2.59
C HIS A 70 9.67 -11.74 -2.70
N PRO A 71 10.60 -12.23 -3.52
CA PRO A 71 11.99 -11.73 -3.54
C PRO A 71 12.10 -10.26 -3.97
N VAL A 72 11.27 -9.81 -4.91
CA VAL A 72 11.29 -8.40 -5.35
C VAL A 72 10.76 -7.47 -4.25
N LEU A 73 9.69 -7.84 -3.55
CA LEU A 73 9.19 -7.06 -2.43
C LEU A 73 10.20 -7.00 -1.30
N ARG A 74 10.83 -8.11 -0.97
CA ARG A 74 11.90 -8.17 0.04
C ARG A 74 13.05 -7.23 -0.34
N TRP A 75 13.51 -7.30 -1.58
CA TRP A 75 14.57 -6.41 -2.09
C TRP A 75 14.17 -4.93 -2.00
N ASN A 76 12.92 -4.59 -2.34
CA ASN A 76 12.39 -3.23 -2.16
C ASN A 76 12.46 -2.78 -0.70
N MET A 77 12.06 -3.63 0.24
CA MET A 77 12.08 -3.33 1.68
C MET A 77 13.51 -3.11 2.17
N ASP A 78 14.48 -3.90 1.71
CA ASP A 78 15.89 -3.76 2.07
C ASP A 78 16.50 -2.44 1.57
N ASN A 79 15.95 -1.86 0.51
CA ASN A 79 16.44 -0.61 -0.08
C ASN A 79 15.84 0.65 0.53
N ILE A 80 14.86 0.55 1.41
CA ILE A 80 14.16 1.72 1.97
C ILE A 80 15.11 2.56 2.82
N PHE A 81 15.13 3.86 2.54
CA PHE A 81 15.64 4.88 3.44
C PHE A 81 14.47 5.64 4.06
N ILE A 82 14.44 5.73 5.38
CA ILE A 82 13.39 6.45 6.11
C ILE A 82 13.81 7.89 6.34
N ARG A 83 13.00 8.82 5.87
CA ARG A 83 13.13 10.24 6.13
C ARG A 83 12.20 10.64 7.27
N THR A 84 12.70 11.44 8.20
CA THR A 84 11.94 11.94 9.36
C THR A 84 11.86 13.46 9.30
N ASP A 85 10.69 14.02 9.58
CA ASP A 85 10.51 15.47 9.74
C ASP A 85 10.69 15.89 11.22
N PRO A 86 10.76 17.22 11.51
CA PRO A 86 10.91 17.69 12.89
C PRO A 86 9.76 17.31 13.83
N ALA A 87 8.58 17.02 13.30
CA ALA A 87 7.41 16.59 14.08
C ALA A 87 7.38 15.08 14.36
N GLY A 88 8.39 14.33 13.91
CA GLY A 88 8.47 12.87 14.10
C GLY A 88 7.68 12.06 13.07
N ASN A 89 7.19 12.68 12.00
CA ASN A 89 6.59 11.95 10.90
C ASN A 89 7.68 11.29 10.05
N ILE A 90 7.37 10.11 9.53
CA ILE A 90 8.30 9.33 8.71
C ILE A 90 7.70 9.02 7.34
N LYS A 91 8.56 8.88 6.36
CA LYS A 91 8.21 8.31 5.05
C LYS A 91 9.40 7.64 4.39
N ALA A 92 9.14 6.72 3.47
CA ALA A 92 10.18 6.17 2.62
C ALA A 92 10.62 7.24 1.61
N ASP A 93 11.92 7.48 1.52
CA ASP A 93 12.52 8.49 0.63
C ASP A 93 13.06 7.82 -0.62
N LYS A 94 12.40 8.07 -1.76
CA LYS A 94 12.81 7.50 -3.06
C LYS A 94 14.16 8.00 -3.56
N GLU A 95 14.52 9.23 -3.21
CA GLU A 95 15.78 9.85 -3.67
C GLU A 95 16.99 9.29 -2.93
N LYS A 96 16.83 9.03 -1.63
CA LYS A 96 17.90 8.52 -0.76
C LYS A 96 17.94 7.01 -0.65
N SER A 97 16.91 6.33 -1.15
CA SER A 97 16.93 4.85 -1.22
C SER A 97 17.98 4.37 -2.19
N THR A 98 18.66 3.30 -1.85
CA THR A 98 19.79 2.77 -2.64
C THR A 98 19.35 2.28 -4.02
N GLU A 99 18.13 1.78 -4.13
CA GLU A 99 17.54 1.24 -5.35
C GLU A 99 16.02 1.48 -5.37
N LYS A 100 15.32 0.86 -6.31
CA LYS A 100 13.86 0.99 -6.45
C LYS A 100 13.10 0.46 -5.23
N ILE A 101 12.08 1.21 -4.82
CA ILE A 101 11.22 0.89 -3.66
C ILE A 101 9.72 0.95 -4.00
N ASP A 102 9.37 0.90 -5.27
CA ASP A 102 7.98 1.10 -5.72
C ASP A 102 7.02 0.06 -5.13
N GLY A 103 7.45 -1.19 -4.99
CA GLY A 103 6.65 -2.24 -4.36
C GLY A 103 6.42 -1.97 -2.86
N ALA A 104 7.41 -1.45 -2.16
CA ALA A 104 7.27 -1.05 -0.76
C ALA A 104 6.31 0.13 -0.60
N ILE A 105 6.41 1.14 -1.46
CA ILE A 105 5.48 2.28 -1.48
C ILE A 105 4.06 1.80 -1.76
N ALA A 106 3.86 0.96 -2.75
CA ALA A 106 2.55 0.38 -3.07
C ALA A 106 1.96 -0.40 -1.88
N THR A 107 2.79 -1.16 -1.19
CA THR A 107 2.39 -1.89 0.03
C THR A 107 1.93 -0.94 1.14
N ILE A 108 2.66 0.15 1.38
CA ILE A 108 2.30 1.16 2.38
C ILE A 108 0.96 1.81 2.03
N MET A 109 0.75 2.18 0.77
CA MET A 109 -0.50 2.78 0.30
C MET A 109 -1.68 1.81 0.44
N ALA A 110 -1.49 0.55 0.06
CA ALA A 110 -2.51 -0.48 0.19
C ALA A 110 -2.85 -0.77 1.66
N LEU A 111 -1.85 -0.78 2.53
CA LEU A 111 -2.04 -0.95 3.97
C LEU A 111 -2.88 0.18 4.57
N ASP A 112 -2.62 1.43 4.22
CA ASP A 112 -3.43 2.56 4.68
C ASP A 112 -4.90 2.38 4.31
N ARG A 113 -5.17 2.00 3.06
CA ARG A 113 -6.55 1.77 2.60
C ARG A 113 -7.20 0.57 3.28
N ALA A 114 -6.48 -0.51 3.49
CA ALA A 114 -6.97 -1.69 4.20
C ALA A 114 -7.38 -1.37 5.65
N ILE A 115 -6.58 -0.56 6.35
CA ILE A 115 -6.89 -0.12 7.72
C ILE A 115 -8.14 0.76 7.73
N ARG A 116 -8.25 1.72 6.82
CA ARG A 116 -9.38 2.66 6.76
C ARG A 116 -10.68 2.01 6.34
N CYS A 117 -10.64 1.08 5.40
CA CYS A 117 -11.83 0.47 4.79
C CYS A 117 -12.19 -0.90 5.36
N GLY A 118 -11.31 -1.55 6.09
CA GLY A 118 -11.52 -2.88 6.65
C GLY A 118 -12.61 -2.96 7.72
N ASN A 119 -13.00 -1.84 8.29
CA ASN A 119 -13.93 -1.78 9.42
C ASN A 119 -15.41 -1.60 9.00
N ASP A 120 -15.71 -1.40 7.72
CA ASP A 120 -17.07 -1.09 7.27
C ASP A 120 -18.00 -2.32 7.14
N ASN A 121 -17.50 -3.53 7.33
CA ASN A 121 -18.27 -4.76 7.12
C ASN A 121 -18.52 -5.61 8.39
N GLY A 122 -18.77 -4.97 9.50
CA GLY A 122 -19.15 -5.68 10.74
C GLY A 122 -18.05 -6.56 11.31
N ALA A 123 -18.17 -6.92 12.56
CA ALA A 123 -17.25 -7.67 13.41
C ALA A 123 -15.94 -8.07 12.74
N SER A 124 -14.98 -7.26 12.94
CA SER A 124 -13.68 -7.30 12.30
C SER A 124 -13.02 -8.66 12.53
N VAL A 125 -12.83 -9.39 11.46
CA VAL A 125 -11.95 -10.58 11.42
C VAL A 125 -10.53 -10.23 11.90
N TYR A 126 -10.18 -8.96 11.91
CA TYR A 126 -8.89 -8.44 12.36
C TYR A 126 -8.73 -8.41 13.89
N ASP A 127 -9.81 -8.17 14.62
CA ASP A 127 -9.75 -8.15 16.10
C ASP A 127 -9.45 -9.54 16.67
N ASP A 128 -9.91 -10.59 15.99
CA ASP A 128 -9.70 -11.97 16.43
C ASP A 128 -8.38 -12.58 15.94
N ARG A 129 -7.81 -12.15 14.84
CA ARG A 129 -6.65 -12.79 14.21
C ARG A 129 -5.37 -11.96 14.22
N GLY A 130 -5.44 -10.63 14.23
CA GLY A 130 -4.29 -9.74 14.25
C GLY A 130 -3.28 -9.92 13.12
N ILE A 131 -3.65 -10.57 12.02
CA ILE A 131 -2.80 -10.88 10.87
C ILE A 131 -3.34 -10.18 9.63
N LEU A 132 -2.47 -9.46 8.93
CA LEU A 132 -2.77 -8.83 7.65
C LEU A 132 -2.04 -9.58 6.52
N PHE A 133 -2.78 -9.97 5.47
CA PHE A 133 -2.23 -10.60 4.27
C PHE A 133 -1.95 -9.56 3.19
N ILE A 134 -0.74 -9.56 2.71
CA ILE A 134 -0.28 -8.70 1.62
C ILE A 134 0.14 -9.53 0.40
#